data_c5c4a1165d08a9625731a4125b7735df
#
_entry.id   c5c4a1165d08a9625731a4125b7735df
#
_cell.length_a   1.000
_cell.length_b   1.000
_cell.length_c   1.000
_cell.angle_alpha   90.00
_cell.angle_beta   90.00
_cell.angle_gamma   90.00
#
_symmetry.space_group_name_H-M   'P 1'
#
loop_
_entity.id
_entity.type
_entity.pdbx_description
1 polymer ?
#
loop_
_entity_poly.entity_id
_entity_poly.type
_entity_poly.pdbx_seq_one_letter_code
_entity_poly.pdbx_strand_id
1 'polypeptide(L)' 'MEEDNKLQTFTLQMQLPAPNLEVAKRVADEAQRLIDIYQGYYNFLNLVEFMKQNPSMVQMGLSLINKNNAVWKK' A
#
# COMPACT_ATOMS: atom_id res chain seq x y z
N MET A 1 -2.88 -12.77 -24.92
CA MET A 1 -4.16 -12.38 -25.09
C MET A 1 -4.98 -12.25 -23.85
N GLU A 2 -6.24 -12.04 -24.06
CA GLU A 2 -7.11 -11.71 -22.94
C GLU A 2 -7.25 -12.85 -21.97
N GLU A 3 -7.27 -14.07 -22.47
CA GLU A 3 -7.38 -15.19 -21.54
C GLU A 3 -6.24 -15.24 -20.57
N ASP A 4 -5.06 -14.86 -21.05
CA ASP A 4 -3.88 -14.88 -20.19
C ASP A 4 -3.94 -13.80 -19.14
N ASN A 5 -4.79 -12.81 -19.33
CA ASN A 5 -4.92 -11.70 -18.39
C ASN A 5 -6.10 -11.84 -17.47
N LYS A 6 -6.72 -13.00 -17.49
CA LYS A 6 -7.86 -13.24 -16.63
C LYS A 6 -7.42 -13.19 -15.17
N LEU A 7 -8.14 -12.43 -14.38
CA LEU A 7 -7.79 -12.27 -12.97
C LEU A 7 -8.18 -13.50 -12.18
N GLN A 8 -7.29 -13.89 -11.30
CA GLN A 8 -7.54 -14.97 -10.35
C GLN A 8 -7.27 -14.43 -8.97
N THR A 9 -7.90 -15.03 -7.97
CA THR A 9 -7.73 -14.60 -6.60
C THR A 9 -6.74 -15.51 -5.89
N PHE A 10 -5.78 -14.91 -5.24
CA PHE A 10 -4.77 -15.64 -4.48
C PHE A 10 -4.78 -15.18 -3.03
N THR A 11 -4.62 -16.12 -2.14
CA THR A 11 -4.46 -15.82 -0.73
C THR A 11 -3.00 -15.98 -0.37
N LEU A 12 -2.41 -14.90 0.12
CA LEU A 12 -0.98 -14.89 0.43
C LEU A 12 -0.78 -14.53 1.90
N GLN A 13 0.31 -15.06 2.44
CA GLN A 13 0.73 -14.68 3.79
C GLN A 13 1.92 -13.75 3.68
N MET A 14 1.92 -12.74 4.54
CA MET A 14 3.06 -11.86 4.59
C MET A 14 3.38 -11.49 6.03
N GLN A 15 4.62 -11.10 6.24
CA GLN A 15 5.08 -10.71 7.55
C GLN A 15 5.06 -9.19 7.65
N LEU A 16 4.32 -8.69 8.63
CA LEU A 16 4.19 -7.25 8.83
C LEU A 16 4.67 -6.90 10.22
N PRO A 17 5.77 -6.15 10.32
CA PRO A 17 6.18 -5.66 11.63
C PRO A 17 5.20 -4.62 12.13
N ALA A 18 4.60 -4.90 13.25
CA ALA A 18 3.60 -4.02 13.84
C ALA A 18 3.57 -4.28 15.35
N PRO A 19 3.09 -3.31 16.13
CA PRO A 19 3.08 -3.49 17.58
C PRO A 19 2.11 -4.57 18.05
N ASN A 20 1.06 -4.84 17.28
CA ASN A 20 0.12 -5.88 17.65
C ASN A 20 -0.64 -6.33 16.42
N LEU A 21 -1.45 -7.36 16.60
CA LEU A 21 -2.17 -7.96 15.49
C LEU A 21 -3.18 -7.00 14.87
N GLU A 22 -3.81 -6.21 15.71
CA GLU A 22 -4.82 -5.28 15.21
C GLU A 22 -4.24 -4.27 14.24
N VAL A 23 -3.08 -3.73 14.58
CA VAL A 23 -2.41 -2.78 13.69
C VAL A 23 -1.96 -3.48 12.42
N ALA A 24 -1.46 -4.68 12.53
CA ALA A 24 -1.04 -5.43 11.36
C ALA A 24 -2.22 -5.65 10.41
N LYS A 25 -3.37 -6.01 10.95
CA LYS A 25 -4.57 -6.17 10.13
C LYS A 25 -4.97 -4.88 9.45
N ARG A 26 -4.85 -3.77 10.17
CA ARG A 26 -5.18 -2.47 9.61
C ARG A 26 -4.29 -2.15 8.42
N VAL A 27 -3.01 -2.43 8.56
CA VAL A 27 -2.08 -2.18 7.45
C VAL A 27 -2.46 -3.01 6.24
N ALA A 28 -2.74 -4.29 6.46
CA ALA A 28 -3.10 -5.18 5.36
C ALA A 28 -4.40 -4.72 4.69
N ASP A 29 -5.38 -4.33 5.48
CA ASP A 29 -6.66 -3.89 4.93
C ASP A 29 -6.50 -2.63 4.11
N GLU A 30 -5.71 -1.70 4.59
CA GLU A 30 -5.53 -0.44 3.87
C GLU A 30 -4.76 -0.65 2.58
N ALA A 31 -3.79 -1.56 2.58
CA ALA A 31 -3.09 -1.90 1.35
C ALA A 31 -4.07 -2.47 0.32
N GLN A 32 -4.98 -3.32 0.78
CA GLN A 32 -5.99 -3.88 -0.12
C GLN A 32 -6.88 -2.80 -0.69
N ARG A 33 -7.26 -1.84 0.13
CA ARG A 33 -8.09 -0.73 -0.34
C ARG A 33 -7.40 0.12 -1.38
N LEU A 34 -6.09 0.31 -1.22
CA LEU A 34 -5.34 1.07 -2.21
C LEU A 34 -5.41 0.42 -3.57
N ILE A 35 -5.30 -0.90 -3.59
CA ILE A 35 -5.41 -1.62 -4.86
C ILE A 35 -6.77 -1.37 -5.50
N ASP A 36 -7.82 -1.40 -4.69
CA ASP A 36 -9.17 -1.17 -5.20
C ASP A 36 -9.36 0.27 -5.67
N ILE A 37 -8.87 1.22 -4.88
CA ILE A 37 -9.02 2.64 -5.20
C ILE A 37 -8.36 2.98 -6.52
N TYR A 38 -7.20 2.42 -6.78
CA TYR A 38 -6.46 2.73 -7.99
C TYR A 38 -6.74 1.73 -9.11
N GLN A 39 -7.85 1.01 -8.99
CA GLN A 39 -8.40 0.21 -10.07
C GLN A 39 -7.52 -0.97 -10.46
N GLY A 40 -6.96 -1.63 -9.45
CA GLY A 40 -6.36 -2.91 -9.69
C GLY A 40 -4.85 -2.94 -9.51
N TYR A 41 -4.32 -4.12 -9.76
CA TYR A 41 -2.94 -4.41 -9.43
C TYR A 41 -1.96 -3.60 -10.27
N TYR A 42 -2.31 -3.34 -11.52
CA TYR A 42 -1.37 -2.71 -12.43
C TYR A 42 -1.03 -1.29 -11.98
N ASN A 43 -2.05 -0.52 -11.67
CA ASN A 43 -1.83 0.83 -11.19
C ASN A 43 -1.13 0.84 -9.84
N PHE A 44 -1.47 -0.10 -8.99
CA PHE A 44 -0.83 -0.21 -7.69
C PHE A 44 0.67 -0.47 -7.84
N LEU A 45 1.04 -1.38 -8.73
CA LEU A 45 2.46 -1.67 -8.95
C LEU A 45 3.20 -0.47 -9.52
N ASN A 46 2.56 0.25 -10.43
CA ASN A 46 3.18 1.45 -10.97
C ASN A 46 3.40 2.50 -9.90
N LEU A 47 2.43 2.66 -9.01
CA LEU A 47 2.56 3.60 -7.90
C LEU A 47 3.71 3.20 -6.98
N VAL A 48 3.81 1.92 -6.67
CA VAL A 48 4.88 1.43 -5.81
C VAL A 48 6.24 1.69 -6.46
N GLU A 49 6.36 1.44 -7.77
CA GLU A 49 7.62 1.68 -8.45
C GLU A 49 7.98 3.16 -8.44
N PHE A 50 7.00 4.01 -8.65
CA PHE A 50 7.26 5.45 -8.59
C PHE A 50 7.79 5.85 -7.21
N MET A 51 7.16 5.33 -6.17
CA MET A 51 7.58 5.65 -4.81
C MET A 51 8.98 5.15 -4.52
N LYS A 52 9.32 3.97 -5.02
CA LYS A 52 10.65 3.42 -4.81
C LYS A 52 11.73 4.23 -5.52
N GLN A 53 11.38 4.81 -6.65
CA GLN A 53 12.34 5.59 -7.43
C GLN A 53 12.44 7.03 -6.95
N ASN A 54 11.55 7.46 -6.09
CA ASN A 54 11.52 8.84 -5.62
C ASN A 54 11.43 8.91 -4.10
N PRO A 55 12.41 8.30 -3.41
CA PRO A 55 12.32 8.23 -1.95
C PRO A 55 12.32 9.58 -1.26
N SER A 56 13.02 10.56 -1.83
CA SER A 56 13.05 11.89 -1.23
C SER A 56 11.68 12.55 -1.23
N MET A 57 10.97 12.40 -2.35
CA MET A 57 9.62 12.96 -2.46
C MET A 57 8.69 12.30 -1.47
N VAL A 58 8.80 10.98 -1.35
CA VAL A 58 7.95 10.24 -0.44
C VAL A 58 8.23 10.65 1.00
N GLN A 59 9.50 10.78 1.36
CA GLN A 59 9.86 11.19 2.71
C GLN A 59 9.37 12.59 3.03
N MET A 60 9.47 13.48 2.07
CA MET A 60 8.97 14.83 2.25
C MET A 60 7.47 14.83 2.49
N GLY A 61 6.73 14.07 1.69
CA GLY A 61 5.31 13.96 1.86
C GLY A 61 4.93 13.38 3.21
N LEU A 62 5.63 12.33 3.62
CA LEU A 62 5.36 11.71 4.92
C LEU A 62 5.64 12.67 6.05
N SER A 63 6.73 13.44 5.96
CA SER A 63 7.04 14.41 7.00
C SER A 63 5.94 15.43 7.14
N LEU A 64 5.44 15.93 6.02
CA LEU A 64 4.36 16.91 6.06
C LEU A 64 3.09 16.32 6.66
N ILE A 65 2.74 15.13 6.24
CA ILE A 65 1.54 14.48 6.74
C ILE A 65 1.65 14.21 8.23
N ASN A 66 2.78 13.66 8.65
CA ASN A 66 2.96 13.30 10.05
C ASN A 66 2.99 14.54 10.94
N LYS A 67 3.53 15.63 10.42
CA LYS A 67 3.64 16.86 11.21
C LYS A 67 2.30 17.56 11.35
N ASN A 68 1.52 17.60 10.27
CA ASN A 68 0.34 18.44 10.23
C ASN A 68 -0.97 17.70 10.29
N ASN A 69 -1.04 16.51 9.73
CA ASN A 69 -2.30 15.82 9.54
C ASN A 69 -2.27 14.36 9.95
N ALA A 70 -1.33 13.98 10.79
CA ALA A 70 -1.23 12.57 11.17
C ALA A 70 -2.51 12.14 11.87
N VAL A 71 -3.20 11.18 11.29
CA VAL A 71 -4.39 10.62 11.92
C VAL A 71 -4.06 9.32 12.64
N TRP A 72 -2.90 8.76 12.37
CA TRP A 72 -2.48 7.52 12.99
C TRP A 72 -1.27 7.78 13.88
N LYS A 73 -1.39 7.48 15.14
CA LYS A 73 -0.31 7.69 16.08
C LYS A 73 0.56 6.45 16.21
N LYS A 74 1.81 6.68 16.43
CA LYS A 74 2.73 5.59 16.66
C LYS A 74 2.53 4.97 18.02
#